data_a31c3dc1942044b8b36dedc95cb5319f
#
_entry.id   a31c3dc1942044b8b36dedc95cb5319f
#
_cell.length_a   1.000
_cell.length_b   1.000
_cell.length_c   1.000
_cell.angle_alpha   90.00
_cell.angle_beta   90.00
_cell.angle_gamma   90.00
#
_symmetry.space_group_name_H-M   'P 1'
#
loop_
_entity.id
_entity.type
_entity.pdbx_description
1 polymer ?
#
loop_
_entity_poly.entity_id
_entity_poly.type
_entity_poly.pdbx_seq_one_letter_code
_entity_poly.pdbx_strand_id
1 'polypeptide(L)'
;MKNLVKVFLFSALVGVSLSRSLAAAEAAPAKIAIVYFSQTGNTRQLAEMIKAQTGGELIELVPQDAYSQNYREVVTRGKKELDGQIKPALKDGKVPSIEKFDVVFIGSPNWFNTYATPLATFLAGNAFKGKVVIPFCTYGSKVGNTLVDITKACPGAVAKEGLGTSGKDVKGASVKVQQWLDGLGFKK
;
A
#
# COMPACT_ATOMS: atom_id res chain seq x y z
N MET A 1 55.83 28.51 -69.71
CA MET A 1 54.58 28.30 -70.36
C MET A 1 54.08 26.90 -70.14
N LYS A 2 53.37 26.59 -69.10
CA LYS A 2 52.56 25.41 -68.94
C LYS A 2 51.75 25.62 -67.63
N ASN A 3 50.45 25.93 -67.78
CA ASN A 3 49.48 26.14 -66.71
C ASN A 3 49.14 24.80 -66.12
N LEU A 4 49.34 24.68 -64.84
CA LEU A 4 48.91 23.48 -64.06
C LEU A 4 47.63 23.86 -63.26
N VAL A 5 46.49 23.38 -63.73
CA VAL A 5 45.19 23.52 -63.05
C VAL A 5 45.11 22.52 -61.97
N LYS A 6 45.06 22.97 -60.72
CA LYS A 6 44.79 22.12 -59.55
C LYS A 6 43.27 21.99 -59.37
N VAL A 7 42.79 20.77 -59.57
CA VAL A 7 41.37 20.39 -59.23
C VAL A 7 41.33 20.06 -57.76
N PHE A 8 40.59 20.82 -56.99
CA PHE A 8 40.25 20.48 -55.61
C PHE A 8 38.98 19.60 -55.61
N LEU A 9 39.17 18.32 -55.23
CA LEU A 9 38.04 17.47 -54.88
C LEU A 9 37.55 17.83 -53.48
N PHE A 10 36.30 18.35 -53.40
CA PHE A 10 35.58 18.57 -52.16
C PHE A 10 34.87 17.26 -51.82
N SER A 11 35.39 16.52 -50.81
CA SER A 11 34.74 15.32 -50.29
C SER A 11 33.71 15.75 -49.26
N ALA A 12 32.42 15.72 -49.61
CA ALA A 12 31.33 15.98 -48.67
C ALA A 12 31.13 14.74 -47.82
N LEU A 13 31.54 14.81 -46.55
CA LEU A 13 31.23 13.80 -45.53
C LEU A 13 29.75 14.05 -45.08
N VAL A 14 28.86 13.21 -45.56
CA VAL A 14 27.46 13.19 -45.06
C VAL A 14 27.48 12.46 -43.72
N GLY A 15 27.49 13.20 -42.62
CA GLY A 15 27.32 12.70 -41.30
C GLY A 15 25.87 12.30 -41.06
N VAL A 16 25.56 11.01 -41.14
CA VAL A 16 24.27 10.48 -40.69
C VAL A 16 24.28 10.45 -39.19
N SER A 17 23.74 11.48 -38.54
CA SER A 17 23.46 11.46 -37.10
C SER A 17 22.30 10.51 -36.82
N LEU A 18 22.63 9.30 -36.36
CA LEU A 18 21.66 8.36 -35.81
C LEU A 18 21.16 8.91 -34.46
N SER A 19 20.10 9.71 -34.49
CA SER A 19 19.35 10.08 -33.29
C SER A 19 18.65 8.84 -32.79
N ARG A 20 19.30 8.10 -31.90
CA ARG A 20 18.65 7.05 -31.10
C ARG A 20 17.67 7.74 -30.15
N SER A 21 16.41 7.84 -30.57
CA SER A 21 15.30 8.11 -29.66
C SER A 21 15.25 6.96 -28.66
N LEU A 22 15.80 7.17 -27.45
CA LEU A 22 15.47 6.32 -26.31
C LEU A 22 14.00 6.59 -26.00
N ALA A 23 13.10 5.81 -26.58
CA ALA A 23 11.76 5.68 -26.05
C ALA A 23 11.91 5.18 -24.62
N ALA A 24 11.70 6.05 -23.63
CA ALA A 24 11.56 5.64 -22.25
C ALA A 24 10.45 4.60 -22.24
N ALA A 25 10.79 3.35 -21.96
CA ALA A 25 9.81 2.29 -21.76
C ALA A 25 8.88 2.79 -20.66
N GLU A 26 7.63 3.07 -20.99
CA GLU A 26 6.62 3.47 -20.03
C GLU A 26 6.49 2.34 -19.02
N ALA A 27 6.93 2.57 -17.78
CA ALA A 27 6.89 1.55 -16.75
C ALA A 27 5.44 1.11 -16.58
N ALA A 28 5.20 -0.21 -16.60
CA ALA A 28 3.87 -0.75 -16.38
C ALA A 28 3.28 -0.16 -15.09
N PRO A 29 1.97 0.13 -15.05
CA PRO A 29 1.35 0.72 -13.87
C PRO A 29 1.55 -0.18 -12.66
N ALA A 30 1.93 0.42 -11.52
CA ALA A 30 2.20 -0.31 -10.29
C ALA A 30 0.97 -1.13 -9.85
N LYS A 31 1.18 -2.39 -9.52
CA LYS A 31 0.12 -3.26 -9.00
C LYS A 31 -0.13 -2.96 -7.53
N ILE A 32 -1.36 -2.64 -7.19
CA ILE A 32 -1.74 -2.14 -5.86
C ILE A 32 -2.61 -3.16 -5.15
N ALA A 33 -2.22 -3.55 -3.93
CA ALA A 33 -3.07 -4.28 -2.98
C ALA A 33 -3.57 -3.33 -1.89
N ILE A 34 -4.80 -3.56 -1.42
CA ILE A 34 -5.39 -2.89 -0.26
C ILE A 34 -5.82 -3.98 0.72
N VAL A 35 -4.91 -4.31 1.63
CA VAL A 35 -5.08 -5.39 2.62
C VAL A 35 -5.60 -4.79 3.91
N TYR A 36 -6.65 -5.35 4.49
CA TYR A 36 -7.21 -4.80 5.71
C TYR A 36 -7.96 -5.83 6.55
N PHE A 37 -8.05 -5.56 7.85
CA PHE A 37 -9.00 -6.16 8.76
C PHE A 37 -10.05 -5.13 9.18
N SER A 38 -11.32 -5.53 9.31
CA SER A 38 -12.38 -4.65 9.75
C SER A 38 -13.39 -5.37 10.64
N GLN A 39 -13.54 -4.96 11.91
CA GLN A 39 -14.50 -5.54 12.86
C GLN A 39 -15.90 -4.94 12.71
N THR A 40 -16.00 -3.62 12.53
CA THR A 40 -17.27 -2.88 12.53
C THR A 40 -17.63 -2.27 11.17
N GLY A 41 -16.86 -2.59 10.12
CA GLY A 41 -17.05 -2.05 8.78
C GLY A 41 -16.33 -0.71 8.50
N ASN A 42 -15.85 0.00 9.53
CA ASN A 42 -15.21 1.30 9.33
C ASN A 42 -13.93 1.22 8.49
N THR A 43 -13.03 0.28 8.81
CA THR A 43 -11.80 0.10 8.04
C THR A 43 -12.08 -0.37 6.61
N ARG A 44 -13.13 -1.20 6.41
CA ARG A 44 -13.60 -1.59 5.08
C ARG A 44 -14.04 -0.38 4.26
N GLN A 45 -14.87 0.51 4.81
CA GLN A 45 -15.30 1.73 4.11
C GLN A 45 -14.11 2.59 3.68
N LEU A 46 -13.09 2.74 4.55
CA LEU A 46 -11.88 3.47 4.21
C LEU A 46 -11.08 2.77 3.09
N ALA A 47 -10.98 1.45 3.12
CA ALA A 47 -10.34 0.64 2.08
C ALA A 47 -11.06 0.76 0.73
N GLU A 48 -12.40 0.79 0.72
CA GLU A 48 -13.22 0.99 -0.47
C GLU A 48 -13.00 2.38 -1.09
N MET A 49 -12.86 3.43 -0.27
CA MET A 49 -12.51 4.78 -0.74
C MET A 49 -11.13 4.81 -1.39
N ILE A 50 -10.14 4.13 -0.80
CA ILE A 50 -8.79 4.00 -1.38
C ILE A 50 -8.87 3.26 -2.72
N LYS A 51 -9.61 2.14 -2.80
CA LYS A 51 -9.83 1.42 -4.06
C LYS A 51 -10.44 2.30 -5.14
N ALA A 52 -11.48 3.07 -4.80
CA ALA A 52 -12.16 3.94 -5.74
C ALA A 52 -11.22 4.97 -6.40
N GLN A 53 -10.15 5.38 -5.71
CA GLN A 53 -9.17 6.34 -6.20
C GLN A 53 -7.99 5.68 -6.92
N THR A 54 -7.54 4.51 -6.42
CA THR A 54 -6.30 3.88 -6.89
C THR A 54 -6.51 2.72 -7.87
N GLY A 55 -7.73 2.16 -7.92
CA GLY A 55 -8.01 0.93 -8.68
C GLY A 55 -7.43 -0.34 -8.06
N GLY A 56 -6.86 -0.26 -6.84
CA GLY A 56 -6.20 -1.39 -6.16
C GLY A 56 -7.14 -2.58 -5.87
N GLU A 57 -6.55 -3.76 -5.72
CA GLU A 57 -7.25 -4.99 -5.34
C GLU A 57 -7.54 -5.00 -3.84
N LEU A 58 -8.81 -5.17 -3.44
CA LEU A 58 -9.20 -5.32 -2.04
C LEU A 58 -8.93 -6.74 -1.55
N ILE A 59 -8.25 -6.86 -0.42
CA ILE A 59 -7.95 -8.12 0.25
C ILE A 59 -8.37 -7.99 1.72
N GLU A 60 -9.56 -8.48 2.06
CA GLU A 60 -10.02 -8.49 3.44
C GLU A 60 -9.45 -9.69 4.21
N LEU A 61 -8.87 -9.42 5.37
CA LEU A 61 -8.42 -10.44 6.29
C LEU A 61 -9.59 -10.90 7.13
N VAL A 62 -10.05 -12.12 6.92
CA VAL A 62 -11.15 -12.73 7.66
C VAL A 62 -10.56 -13.74 8.64
N PRO A 63 -10.70 -13.56 9.96
CA PRO A 63 -10.31 -14.58 10.93
C PRO A 63 -11.11 -15.86 10.74
N GLN A 64 -10.48 -17.02 10.93
CA GLN A 64 -11.15 -18.33 10.88
C GLN A 64 -12.25 -18.41 11.93
N ASP A 65 -11.93 -17.99 13.14
CA ASP A 65 -12.91 -17.84 14.22
C ASP A 65 -13.32 -16.37 14.27
N ALA A 66 -14.54 -16.05 13.82
CA ALA A 66 -15.05 -14.70 13.80
C ALA A 66 -15.05 -14.08 15.21
N TYR A 67 -14.81 -12.78 15.31
CA TYR A 67 -15.01 -12.05 16.55
C TYR A 67 -16.50 -11.83 16.81
N SER A 68 -16.86 -11.82 18.10
CA SER A 68 -18.22 -11.54 18.54
C SER A 68 -18.70 -10.14 18.09
N GLN A 69 -20.02 -9.98 18.03
CA GLN A 69 -20.63 -8.66 17.90
C GLN A 69 -20.70 -7.90 19.24
N ASN A 70 -20.48 -8.62 20.36
CA ASN A 70 -20.41 -8.02 21.69
C ASN A 70 -19.05 -7.34 21.90
N TYR A 71 -19.06 -6.03 22.13
CA TYR A 71 -17.85 -5.24 22.31
C TYR A 71 -16.94 -5.76 23.42
N ARG A 72 -17.51 -6.17 24.57
CA ARG A 72 -16.72 -6.67 25.72
C ARG A 72 -15.97 -7.97 25.36
N GLU A 73 -16.62 -8.86 24.63
CA GLU A 73 -16.02 -10.12 24.19
C GLU A 73 -14.88 -9.86 23.19
N VAL A 74 -15.08 -8.91 22.25
CA VAL A 74 -14.01 -8.47 21.32
C VAL A 74 -12.83 -7.92 22.09
N VAL A 75 -13.06 -7.06 23.07
CA VAL A 75 -12.00 -6.48 23.92
C VAL A 75 -11.27 -7.58 24.70
N THR A 76 -12.00 -8.49 25.35
CA THR A 76 -11.40 -9.57 26.13
C THR A 76 -10.54 -10.49 25.26
N ARG A 77 -11.07 -10.92 24.12
CA ARG A 77 -10.35 -11.78 23.17
C ARG A 77 -9.15 -11.06 22.57
N GLY A 78 -9.32 -9.86 22.07
CA GLY A 78 -8.25 -9.07 21.46
C GLY A 78 -7.12 -8.76 22.44
N LYS A 79 -7.46 -8.47 23.72
CA LYS A 79 -6.45 -8.27 24.77
C LYS A 79 -5.66 -9.54 25.04
N LYS A 80 -6.34 -10.70 25.19
CA LYS A 80 -5.70 -12.00 25.38
C LYS A 80 -4.77 -12.35 24.21
N GLU A 81 -5.20 -12.09 22.98
CA GLU A 81 -4.39 -12.34 21.78
C GLU A 81 -3.16 -11.44 21.75
N LEU A 82 -3.32 -10.17 22.07
CA LEU A 82 -2.21 -9.20 22.09
C LEU A 82 -1.17 -9.57 23.17
N ASP A 83 -1.62 -9.81 24.41
CA ASP A 83 -0.73 -10.15 25.51
C ASP A 83 -0.01 -11.48 25.31
N GLY A 84 -0.71 -12.46 24.72
CA GLY A 84 -0.15 -13.77 24.39
C GLY A 84 0.64 -13.80 23.08
N GLN A 85 0.75 -12.68 22.36
CA GLN A 85 1.35 -12.60 21.01
C GLN A 85 0.74 -13.62 20.03
N ILE A 86 -0.56 -13.91 20.22
CA ILE A 86 -1.31 -14.85 19.40
C ILE A 86 -1.62 -14.22 18.05
N LYS A 87 -1.32 -14.94 16.99
CA LYS A 87 -1.66 -14.59 15.62
C LYS A 87 -2.85 -15.43 15.19
N PRO A 88 -4.10 -14.89 15.19
CA PRO A 88 -5.28 -15.66 14.85
C PRO A 88 -5.19 -16.24 13.45
N ALA A 89 -5.58 -17.50 13.27
CA ALA A 89 -5.66 -18.10 11.94
C ALA A 89 -6.64 -17.31 11.07
N LEU A 90 -6.29 -17.13 9.81
CA LEU A 90 -7.19 -16.57 8.79
C LEU A 90 -8.01 -17.69 8.16
N LYS A 91 -9.15 -17.31 7.58
CA LYS A 91 -10.08 -18.24 6.93
C LYS A 91 -9.36 -19.18 5.97
N ASP A 92 -9.76 -20.43 5.97
CA ASP A 92 -9.18 -21.52 5.18
C ASP A 92 -7.68 -21.76 5.44
N GLY A 93 -7.14 -21.27 6.56
CA GLY A 93 -5.73 -21.39 6.93
C GLY A 93 -4.77 -20.69 5.96
N LYS A 94 -5.27 -19.82 5.08
CA LYS A 94 -4.49 -19.17 4.04
C LYS A 94 -4.15 -17.72 4.39
N VAL A 95 -2.87 -17.38 4.29
CA VAL A 95 -2.41 -15.98 4.33
C VAL A 95 -2.37 -15.46 2.90
N PRO A 96 -3.09 -14.37 2.58
CA PRO A 96 -3.04 -13.80 1.24
C PRO A 96 -1.61 -13.37 0.86
N SER A 97 -1.14 -13.78 -0.33
CA SER A 97 0.16 -13.39 -0.85
C SER A 97 0.12 -12.01 -1.48
N ILE A 98 1.16 -11.21 -1.20
CA ILE A 98 1.36 -9.90 -1.84
C ILE A 98 2.49 -9.90 -2.86
N GLU A 99 3.02 -11.03 -3.23
CA GLU A 99 4.21 -11.13 -4.09
C GLU A 99 4.05 -10.36 -5.41
N LYS A 100 2.89 -10.46 -6.04
CA LYS A 100 2.58 -9.81 -7.34
C LYS A 100 2.40 -8.29 -7.28
N PHE A 101 2.36 -7.67 -6.06
CA PHE A 101 2.06 -6.26 -5.89
C PHE A 101 3.32 -5.44 -5.59
N ASP A 102 3.36 -4.22 -6.11
CA ASP A 102 4.43 -3.25 -5.90
C ASP A 102 4.13 -2.33 -4.71
N VAL A 103 2.83 -1.97 -4.57
CA VAL A 103 2.31 -1.08 -3.52
C VAL A 103 1.28 -1.83 -2.69
N VAL A 104 1.42 -1.76 -1.38
CA VAL A 104 0.52 -2.42 -0.43
C VAL A 104 0.00 -1.41 0.58
N PHE A 105 -1.27 -1.04 0.45
CA PHE A 105 -1.99 -0.37 1.52
C PHE A 105 -2.34 -1.38 2.61
N ILE A 106 -2.09 -1.05 3.87
CA ILE A 106 -2.34 -1.97 4.99
C ILE A 106 -3.22 -1.28 6.03
N GLY A 107 -4.43 -1.81 6.23
CA GLY A 107 -5.47 -1.23 7.06
C GLY A 107 -5.85 -2.02 8.29
N SER A 108 -6.02 -1.31 9.42
CA SER A 108 -6.46 -1.90 10.67
C SER A 108 -7.30 -0.93 11.51
N PRO A 109 -8.28 -1.43 12.29
CA PRO A 109 -8.74 -0.64 13.42
C PRO A 109 -7.64 -0.56 14.48
N ASN A 110 -7.62 0.55 15.25
CA ASN A 110 -6.77 0.65 16.42
C ASN A 110 -7.35 -0.24 17.55
N TRP A 111 -6.58 -1.24 17.96
CA TRP A 111 -6.84 -2.06 19.13
C TRP A 111 -5.69 -1.90 20.13
N PHE A 112 -6.02 -1.48 21.35
CA PHE A 112 -5.02 -1.32 22.45
C PHE A 112 -3.78 -0.48 22.04
N ASN A 113 -3.99 0.59 21.30
CA ASN A 113 -2.95 1.51 20.84
C ASN A 113 -2.06 0.97 19.70
N THR A 114 -2.37 -0.20 19.15
CA THR A 114 -1.67 -0.82 18.00
C THR A 114 -2.67 -1.37 16.98
N TYR A 115 -2.23 -2.15 16.00
CA TYR A 115 -3.12 -2.81 15.03
C TYR A 115 -3.81 -4.04 15.61
N ALA A 116 -4.95 -4.42 15.04
CA ALA A 116 -5.71 -5.61 15.43
C ALA A 116 -4.94 -6.90 15.10
N THR A 117 -5.05 -7.88 15.99
CA THR A 117 -4.29 -9.14 15.95
C THR A 117 -4.43 -9.98 14.67
N PRO A 118 -5.56 -9.99 13.92
CA PRO A 118 -5.62 -10.66 12.61
C PRO A 118 -4.60 -10.12 11.60
N LEU A 119 -4.23 -8.84 11.71
CA LEU A 119 -3.21 -8.26 10.85
C LEU A 119 -1.82 -8.85 11.13
N ALA A 120 -1.53 -9.24 12.38
CA ALA A 120 -0.25 -9.86 12.75
C ALA A 120 0.02 -11.17 11.97
N THR A 121 -1.02 -11.95 11.67
CA THR A 121 -0.91 -13.17 10.86
C THR A 121 -0.50 -12.87 9.43
N PHE A 122 -1.13 -11.87 8.81
CA PHE A 122 -0.78 -11.41 7.47
C PHE A 122 0.64 -10.86 7.41
N LEU A 123 1.02 -10.00 8.36
CA LEU A 123 2.34 -9.37 8.42
C LEU A 123 3.46 -10.40 8.60
N ALA A 124 3.24 -11.43 9.42
CA ALA A 124 4.22 -12.49 9.64
C ALA A 124 4.36 -13.46 8.45
N GLY A 125 3.33 -13.58 7.61
CA GLY A 125 3.30 -14.51 6.47
C GLY A 125 3.76 -13.92 5.14
N ASN A 126 4.20 -12.64 5.11
CA ASN A 126 4.59 -11.96 3.88
C ASN A 126 5.95 -11.27 3.98
N ALA A 127 6.66 -11.17 2.85
CA ALA A 127 7.88 -10.40 2.71
C ALA A 127 7.57 -9.03 2.08
N PHE A 128 8.11 -7.97 2.71
CA PHE A 128 7.84 -6.58 2.29
C PHE A 128 9.05 -5.88 1.65
N LYS A 129 10.19 -6.55 1.56
CA LYS A 129 11.41 -5.96 1.00
C LYS A 129 11.17 -5.44 -0.42
N GLY A 130 11.48 -4.17 -0.63
CA GLY A 130 11.34 -3.49 -1.93
C GLY A 130 9.92 -3.06 -2.29
N LYS A 131 8.91 -3.37 -1.47
CA LYS A 131 7.53 -2.91 -1.68
C LYS A 131 7.31 -1.54 -1.07
N VAL A 132 6.42 -0.75 -1.66
CA VAL A 132 5.91 0.47 -1.04
C VAL A 132 4.78 0.08 -0.09
N VAL A 133 4.90 0.43 1.19
CA VAL A 133 3.88 0.17 2.22
C VAL A 133 3.26 1.47 2.69
N ILE A 134 1.94 1.52 2.70
CA ILE A 134 1.14 2.71 3.04
C ILE A 134 0.10 2.30 4.09
N PRO A 135 0.33 2.58 5.38
CA PRO A 135 -0.59 2.18 6.44
C PRO A 135 -1.83 3.09 6.51
N PHE A 136 -2.98 2.51 6.85
CA PHE A 136 -4.16 3.29 7.20
C PHE A 136 -4.88 2.70 8.41
N CYS A 137 -5.57 3.54 9.17
CA CYS A 137 -6.15 3.15 10.45
C CYS A 137 -7.49 3.82 10.70
N THR A 138 -8.41 3.07 11.28
CA THR A 138 -9.61 3.65 11.90
C THR A 138 -9.53 3.51 13.43
N TYR A 139 -10.05 4.49 14.14
CA TYR A 139 -9.95 4.52 15.60
C TYR A 139 -11.21 5.12 16.26
N GLY A 140 -11.43 4.79 17.53
CA GLY A 140 -12.49 5.40 18.34
C GLY A 140 -12.09 6.77 18.87
N SER A 141 -11.00 6.84 19.65
CA SER A 141 -10.54 8.08 20.30
C SER A 141 -9.25 8.63 19.72
N LYS A 142 -8.28 7.80 19.39
CA LYS A 142 -6.96 8.20 18.87
C LYS A 142 -6.35 7.13 17.96
N VAL A 143 -5.49 7.55 17.05
CA VAL A 143 -4.78 6.66 16.13
C VAL A 143 -3.75 5.76 16.85
N GLY A 144 -3.23 6.20 17.97
CA GLY A 144 -2.21 5.48 18.72
C GLY A 144 -0.94 5.25 17.91
N ASN A 145 -0.32 4.11 18.12
CA ASN A 145 0.88 3.68 17.38
C ASN A 145 0.55 2.85 16.14
N THR A 146 -0.73 2.65 15.80
CA THR A 146 -1.16 1.71 14.77
C THR A 146 -0.41 1.86 13.45
N LEU A 147 -0.29 3.08 12.93
CA LEU A 147 0.39 3.34 11.65
C LEU A 147 1.89 3.02 11.74
N VAL A 148 2.53 3.43 12.83
CA VAL A 148 3.95 3.19 13.08
C VAL A 148 4.25 1.69 13.26
N ASP A 149 3.41 1.00 14.02
CA ASP A 149 3.59 -0.43 14.28
C ASP A 149 3.37 -1.28 13.03
N ILE A 150 2.43 -0.93 12.15
CA ILE A 150 2.29 -1.55 10.83
C ILE A 150 3.59 -1.39 10.03
N THR A 151 4.12 -0.16 9.98
CA THR A 151 5.37 0.11 9.24
C THR A 151 6.55 -0.68 9.80
N LYS A 152 6.72 -0.72 11.12
CA LYS A 152 7.77 -1.51 11.78
C LYS A 152 7.67 -3.01 11.51
N ALA A 153 6.46 -3.53 11.34
CA ALA A 153 6.22 -4.94 11.03
C ALA A 153 6.47 -5.29 9.55
N CYS A 154 6.88 -4.32 8.71
CA CYS A 154 7.18 -4.50 7.29
C CYS A 154 8.66 -4.24 6.97
N PRO A 155 9.59 -5.09 7.44
CA PRO A 155 11.03 -4.84 7.27
C PRO A 155 11.43 -4.80 5.79
N GLY A 156 12.27 -3.82 5.44
CA GLY A 156 12.76 -3.62 4.08
C GLY A 156 11.78 -2.98 3.11
N ALA A 157 10.59 -2.59 3.58
CA ALA A 157 9.64 -1.80 2.79
C ALA A 157 10.04 -0.33 2.70
N VAL A 158 9.62 0.33 1.64
CA VAL A 158 9.62 1.79 1.52
C VAL A 158 8.31 2.31 2.12
N ALA A 159 8.36 2.74 3.37
CA ALA A 159 7.17 3.27 4.05
C ALA A 159 6.80 4.66 3.53
N LYS A 160 5.51 4.91 3.36
CA LYS A 160 4.93 6.22 3.05
C LYS A 160 4.04 6.69 4.19
N GLU A 161 3.69 7.96 4.17
CA GLU A 161 2.80 8.57 5.16
C GLU A 161 1.43 7.88 5.18
N GLY A 162 0.99 7.49 6.39
CA GLY A 162 -0.26 6.79 6.60
C GLY A 162 -1.43 7.72 6.91
N LEU A 163 -2.66 7.19 6.79
CA LEU A 163 -3.89 7.91 7.11
C LEU A 163 -4.59 7.32 8.33
N GLY A 164 -4.83 8.17 9.34
CA GLY A 164 -5.73 7.86 10.46
C GLY A 164 -7.07 8.58 10.32
N THR A 165 -8.18 7.86 10.52
CA THR A 165 -9.53 8.44 10.47
C THR A 165 -10.37 7.91 11.63
N SER A 166 -11.07 8.82 12.34
CA SER A 166 -12.01 8.41 13.38
C SER A 166 -13.15 7.59 12.78
N GLY A 167 -13.59 6.53 13.44
CA GLY A 167 -14.72 5.72 13.00
C GLY A 167 -16.02 6.52 12.83
N LYS A 168 -16.18 7.63 13.56
CA LYS A 168 -17.32 8.54 13.43
C LYS A 168 -17.28 9.34 12.12
N ASP A 169 -16.08 9.62 11.61
CA ASP A 169 -15.86 10.51 10.47
C ASP A 169 -15.64 9.75 9.15
N VAL A 170 -15.52 8.42 9.20
CA VAL A 170 -15.22 7.60 8.01
C VAL A 170 -16.20 7.84 6.88
N LYS A 171 -17.51 7.93 7.16
CA LYS A 171 -18.53 8.13 6.13
C LYS A 171 -18.31 9.40 5.31
N GLY A 172 -17.75 10.44 5.91
CA GLY A 172 -17.43 11.72 5.25
C GLY A 172 -15.99 11.88 4.80
N ALA A 173 -15.17 10.82 4.89
CA ALA A 173 -13.73 10.93 4.73
C ALA A 173 -13.24 10.98 3.25
N SER A 174 -14.13 10.93 2.26
CA SER A 174 -13.75 10.85 0.84
C SER A 174 -12.80 11.96 0.39
N VAL A 175 -13.05 13.21 0.77
CA VAL A 175 -12.20 14.37 0.44
C VAL A 175 -10.82 14.23 1.12
N LYS A 176 -10.81 13.82 2.39
CA LYS A 176 -9.56 13.61 3.14
C LYS A 176 -8.71 12.48 2.53
N VAL A 177 -9.35 11.39 2.11
CA VAL A 177 -8.70 10.27 1.43
C VAL A 177 -8.12 10.74 0.09
N GLN A 178 -8.88 11.50 -0.70
CA GLN A 178 -8.41 12.05 -1.96
C GLN A 178 -7.16 12.91 -1.76
N GLN A 179 -7.22 13.90 -0.86
CA GLN A 179 -6.09 14.80 -0.59
C GLN A 179 -4.84 14.04 -0.13
N TRP A 180 -5.00 13.03 0.73
CA TRP A 180 -3.91 12.17 1.16
C TRP A 180 -3.30 11.39 0.00
N LEU A 181 -4.13 10.75 -0.84
CA LEU A 181 -3.67 10.00 -2.00
C LEU A 181 -2.99 10.89 -3.05
N ASP A 182 -3.52 12.10 -3.29
CA ASP A 182 -2.89 13.08 -4.19
C ASP A 182 -1.50 13.49 -3.69
N GLY A 183 -1.34 13.66 -2.37
CA GLY A 183 -0.05 13.93 -1.72
C GLY A 183 0.96 12.79 -1.87
N LEU A 184 0.48 11.55 -2.00
CA LEU A 184 1.30 10.36 -2.24
C LEU A 184 1.58 10.10 -3.75
N GLY A 185 0.99 10.90 -4.66
CA GLY A 185 1.16 10.77 -6.10
C GLY A 185 0.12 9.91 -6.81
N PHE A 186 -0.93 9.44 -6.12
CA PHE A 186 -2.06 8.72 -6.73
C PHE A 186 -3.12 9.71 -7.25
N LYS A 187 -2.78 10.45 -8.30
CA LYS A 187 -3.71 11.36 -8.96
C LYS A 187 -4.52 10.59 -10.02
N LYS A 188 -5.84 10.86 -10.07
CA LYS A 188 -6.68 10.44 -11.20
C LYS A 188 -6.52 11.38 -12.37
#